data_c358f3d41d7fb36e435dee9f65f42a3f
#
_entry.id   c358f3d41d7fb36e435dee9f65f42a3f
#
_cell.length_a   1.000
_cell.length_b   1.000
_cell.length_c   1.000
_cell.angle_alpha   90.00
_cell.angle_beta   90.00
_cell.angle_gamma   90.00
#
_symmetry.space_group_name_H-M   'P 1'
#
loop_
_entity.id
_entity.type
_entity.pdbx_description
1 polymer ?
#
loop_
_entity_poly.entity_id
_entity_poly.type
_entity_poly.pdbx_seq_one_letter_code
_entity_poly.pdbx_strand_id
1 'polypeptide(L)'
;SNTDAFKVADDSFYPAGSAFWTITGLGQKAQSLKAGETLLPGNLEAKNFGFLEFDSNQAEQLVIGLSLQNADGTALSGSTDSGIYVRNADGSYREVVREAGGSARDFIDDLNSARPKLTDNGEVFYFAPRAVSGAANRGIYNDSLGNGDFTRISRSEQTLLLDDGSLFEVTGFIGGANSFDVGADDSVAFLVNSGTLDQEDALLVWTNDGTSATTEVFFQEGDPVRGLPDASSVELAVNLGSNTTRLAFSRQSWAAFRASDEADINNRKSLLLASSPSGYTRVIAREGQQFAVDGVNYGVVTEILDFKMAAPAEMIVSLRFDEDGISGLQPDGSFVGPDGKNGLFRVVLCSPSEPC
;
A
#
# COMPACT_ATOMS: atom_id res chain seq x y z
N SER A 1 -7.64 -3.07 -21.92
CA SER A 1 -8.52 -4.09 -21.34
C SER A 1 -8.35 -4.06 -19.84
N ASN A 2 -9.41 -3.88 -19.09
CA ASN A 2 -9.33 -3.99 -17.64
C ASN A 2 -9.36 -5.47 -17.26
N THR A 3 -8.30 -5.95 -16.68
CA THR A 3 -8.24 -7.30 -16.09
C THR A 3 -8.31 -7.13 -14.58
N ASP A 4 -9.37 -7.67 -13.98
CA ASP A 4 -9.52 -7.70 -12.54
C ASP A 4 -9.09 -9.08 -12.03
N ALA A 5 -8.23 -9.10 -11.02
CA ALA A 5 -7.81 -10.30 -10.32
C ALA A 5 -8.51 -10.39 -8.96
N PHE A 6 -8.95 -11.58 -8.60
CA PHE A 6 -9.54 -11.82 -7.29
C PHE A 6 -9.20 -13.22 -6.79
N LYS A 7 -9.11 -13.34 -5.48
CA LYS A 7 -8.91 -14.60 -4.79
C LYS A 7 -10.26 -15.21 -4.45
N VAL A 8 -10.43 -16.49 -4.78
CA VAL A 8 -11.51 -17.31 -4.26
C VAL A 8 -10.93 -18.33 -3.28
N ALA A 9 -11.37 -18.27 -2.04
CA ALA A 9 -11.14 -19.34 -1.08
C ALA A 9 -12.29 -20.36 -1.22
N ASP A 10 -11.98 -21.64 -1.33
CA ASP A 10 -12.97 -22.69 -1.20
C ASP A 10 -13.45 -22.75 0.27
N ASP A 11 -14.75 -22.91 0.50
CA ASP A 11 -15.38 -22.97 1.83
C ASP A 11 -14.92 -24.16 2.71
N SER A 12 -14.16 -25.10 2.17
CA SER A 12 -13.49 -26.14 2.92
C SER A 12 -12.20 -25.61 3.53
N PHE A 13 -12.28 -25.12 4.67
CA PHE A 13 -11.36 -24.68 5.73
C PHE A 13 -9.83 -24.84 5.57
N TYR A 14 -9.24 -25.29 4.45
CA TYR A 14 -7.80 -25.36 4.18
C TYR A 14 -7.41 -25.42 2.69
N PRO A 15 -6.13 -25.21 2.42
CA PRO A 15 -5.59 -24.49 1.26
C PRO A 15 -5.53 -25.23 -0.07
N ALA A 16 -5.87 -26.48 -0.14
CA ALA A 16 -5.79 -27.29 -1.35
C ALA A 16 -6.81 -26.89 -2.45
N GLY A 17 -7.75 -25.99 -2.14
CA GLY A 17 -8.77 -25.50 -3.06
C GLY A 17 -8.66 -24.03 -3.44
N SER A 18 -7.73 -23.29 -2.84
CA SER A 18 -7.60 -21.85 -3.12
C SER A 18 -7.04 -21.59 -4.51
N ALA A 19 -7.62 -20.65 -5.24
CA ALA A 19 -7.20 -20.29 -6.57
C ALA A 19 -7.29 -18.78 -6.80
N PHE A 20 -6.41 -18.28 -7.68
CA PHE A 20 -6.54 -16.97 -8.28
C PHE A 20 -7.28 -17.06 -9.60
N TRP A 21 -8.16 -16.12 -9.79
CA TRP A 21 -8.93 -15.97 -11.00
C TRP A 21 -8.71 -14.60 -11.60
N THR A 22 -8.59 -14.54 -12.91
CA THR A 22 -8.62 -13.28 -13.66
C THR A 22 -9.94 -13.19 -14.40
N ILE A 23 -10.51 -11.98 -14.43
CA ILE A 23 -11.68 -11.66 -15.24
C ILE A 23 -11.24 -10.64 -16.29
N THR A 24 -11.44 -10.96 -17.56
CA THR A 24 -11.25 -9.98 -18.63
C THR A 24 -12.44 -9.03 -18.70
N GLY A 25 -12.28 -7.87 -19.34
CA GLY A 25 -13.36 -6.90 -19.54
C GLY A 25 -14.60 -7.43 -20.27
N LEU A 26 -14.54 -8.64 -20.83
CA LEU A 26 -15.68 -9.36 -21.43
C LEU A 26 -16.32 -10.35 -20.45
N GLY A 27 -15.92 -10.35 -19.17
CA GLY A 27 -16.46 -11.23 -18.14
C GLY A 27 -15.99 -12.69 -18.24
N GLN A 28 -14.99 -12.98 -19.07
CA GLN A 28 -14.39 -14.32 -19.14
C GLN A 28 -13.52 -14.54 -17.88
N LYS A 29 -13.72 -15.69 -17.25
CA LYS A 29 -12.96 -16.09 -16.08
C LYS A 29 -11.88 -17.07 -16.51
N ALA A 30 -10.64 -16.85 -16.07
CA ALA A 30 -9.55 -17.78 -16.23
C ALA A 30 -8.91 -18.05 -14.86
N GLN A 31 -8.76 -19.32 -14.51
CA GLN A 31 -7.99 -19.70 -13.33
C GLN A 31 -6.51 -19.43 -13.62
N SER A 32 -5.94 -18.50 -12.89
CA SER A 32 -4.57 -18.05 -13.11
C SER A 32 -3.56 -18.85 -12.30
N LEU A 33 -3.95 -19.29 -11.10
CA LEU A 33 -3.05 -20.04 -10.22
C LEU A 33 -3.88 -20.85 -9.23
N LYS A 34 -3.47 -22.11 -8.97
CA LYS A 34 -4.12 -23.00 -8.02
C LYS A 34 -3.08 -23.62 -7.08
N ALA A 35 -3.35 -23.61 -5.80
CA ALA A 35 -2.48 -24.20 -4.79
C ALA A 35 -2.34 -25.72 -5.00
N GLY A 36 -1.12 -26.24 -4.95
CA GLY A 36 -0.80 -27.65 -5.14
C GLY A 36 -0.92 -28.19 -6.58
N GLU A 37 -1.14 -27.29 -7.57
CA GLU A 37 -1.28 -27.72 -8.97
C GLU A 37 -0.48 -26.87 -9.96
N THR A 38 -0.08 -25.64 -9.56
CA THR A 38 0.63 -24.73 -10.47
C THR A 38 2.12 -24.83 -10.27
N LEU A 39 2.81 -25.29 -11.31
CA LEU A 39 4.26 -25.34 -11.37
C LEU A 39 4.83 -23.93 -11.58
N LEU A 40 5.80 -23.59 -10.74
CA LEU A 40 6.56 -22.36 -10.75
C LEU A 40 8.00 -22.62 -11.18
N PRO A 41 8.77 -21.59 -11.58
CA PRO A 41 10.20 -21.74 -11.82
C PRO A 41 10.93 -22.41 -10.65
N GLY A 42 11.94 -23.23 -10.96
CA GLY A 42 12.73 -23.94 -9.95
C GLY A 42 12.11 -25.23 -9.43
N ASN A 43 11.12 -25.81 -10.15
CA ASN A 43 10.41 -27.02 -9.76
C ASN A 43 9.68 -26.89 -8.40
N LEU A 44 9.03 -25.74 -8.24
CA LEU A 44 8.27 -25.37 -7.06
C LEU A 44 6.78 -25.31 -7.38
N GLU A 45 5.97 -25.40 -6.34
CA GLU A 45 4.52 -25.18 -6.40
C GLU A 45 4.09 -24.15 -5.36
N ALA A 46 3.00 -23.45 -5.65
CA ALA A 46 2.31 -22.66 -4.67
C ALA A 46 1.66 -23.57 -3.62
N LYS A 47 2.11 -23.50 -2.37
CA LYS A 47 1.59 -24.31 -1.26
C LYS A 47 0.25 -23.80 -0.78
N ASN A 48 0.20 -22.52 -0.51
CA ASN A 48 -1.02 -21.82 -0.17
C ASN A 48 -0.89 -20.35 -0.53
N PHE A 49 -2.01 -19.66 -0.43
CA PHE A 49 -2.11 -18.23 -0.64
C PHE A 49 -2.28 -17.54 0.70
N GLY A 50 -1.40 -17.69 1.63
CA GLY A 50 -1.47 -17.11 2.98
C GLY A 50 -2.05 -15.69 3.07
N PHE A 51 -1.35 -14.75 3.56
CA PHE A 51 -1.75 -13.33 3.62
C PHE A 51 -1.44 -12.61 2.32
N LEU A 52 -2.12 -13.00 1.24
CA LEU A 52 -1.73 -12.63 -0.10
C LEU A 52 -2.10 -11.22 -0.45
N GLU A 53 -1.09 -10.53 -0.81
CA GLU A 53 -1.23 -9.35 -1.57
C GLU A 53 -0.83 -9.62 -3.01
N PHE A 54 -1.60 -9.08 -3.88
CA PHE A 54 -1.38 -9.16 -5.31
C PHE A 54 -1.66 -7.81 -5.93
N ASP A 55 -1.07 -7.58 -7.08
CA ASP A 55 -1.34 -6.43 -7.91
C ASP A 55 -1.33 -6.84 -9.38
N SER A 56 -1.95 -6.04 -10.23
CA SER A 56 -2.06 -6.31 -11.65
C SER A 56 -1.91 -5.03 -12.47
N ASN A 57 -1.38 -5.15 -13.69
CA ASN A 57 -1.20 -4.05 -14.61
C ASN A 57 -2.05 -4.16 -15.87
N GLN A 58 -1.99 -3.12 -16.72
CA GLN A 58 -2.71 -3.07 -17.98
C GLN A 58 -2.20 -4.08 -19.03
N ALA A 59 -1.00 -4.62 -18.85
CA ALA A 59 -0.43 -5.67 -19.70
C ALA A 59 -0.90 -7.08 -19.33
N GLU A 60 -1.95 -7.20 -18.49
CA GLU A 60 -2.51 -8.48 -18.01
C GLU A 60 -1.51 -9.33 -17.23
N GLN A 61 -0.50 -8.71 -16.65
CA GLN A 61 0.41 -9.35 -15.73
C GLN A 61 -0.15 -9.28 -14.30
N LEU A 62 0.20 -10.27 -13.49
CA LEU A 62 -0.23 -10.36 -12.09
C LEU A 62 1.00 -10.66 -11.22
N VAL A 63 1.31 -9.80 -10.27
CA VAL A 63 2.31 -10.07 -9.23
C VAL A 63 1.66 -10.67 -8.00
N ILE A 64 2.27 -11.71 -7.44
CA ILE A 64 1.71 -12.46 -6.31
C ILE A 64 2.83 -12.85 -5.34
N GLY A 65 2.59 -12.64 -4.04
CA GLY A 65 3.37 -13.27 -2.96
C GLY A 65 2.84 -14.66 -2.64
N LEU A 66 3.68 -15.66 -2.50
CA LEU A 66 3.32 -17.06 -2.35
C LEU A 66 4.10 -17.75 -1.24
N SER A 67 3.43 -18.62 -0.48
CA SER A 67 4.12 -19.70 0.22
C SER A 67 4.36 -20.84 -0.75
N LEU A 68 5.50 -21.51 -0.62
CA LEU A 68 6.04 -22.46 -1.59
C LEU A 68 6.19 -23.86 -1.00
N GLN A 69 6.17 -24.87 -1.87
CA GLN A 69 6.57 -26.24 -1.61
C GLN A 69 7.30 -26.81 -2.84
N ASN A 70 7.96 -27.96 -2.68
CA ASN A 70 8.48 -28.68 -3.83
C ASN A 70 7.35 -29.23 -4.70
N ALA A 71 7.60 -29.43 -6.00
CA ALA A 71 6.62 -29.97 -6.96
C ALA A 71 6.17 -31.42 -6.65
N ASP A 72 6.86 -32.11 -5.75
CA ASP A 72 6.45 -33.42 -5.20
C ASP A 72 5.56 -33.30 -3.94
N GLY A 73 5.18 -32.07 -3.56
CA GLY A 73 4.37 -31.79 -2.38
C GLY A 73 5.14 -31.80 -1.05
N THR A 74 6.46 -32.01 -1.09
CA THR A 74 7.28 -31.95 0.13
C THR A 74 7.51 -30.53 0.58
N ALA A 75 7.49 -30.31 1.90
CA ALA A 75 7.72 -28.99 2.48
C ALA A 75 9.15 -28.50 2.23
N LEU A 76 9.27 -27.20 1.94
CA LEU A 76 10.54 -26.49 2.00
C LEU A 76 10.87 -26.16 3.47
N SER A 77 12.13 -25.86 3.76
CA SER A 77 12.51 -25.36 5.09
C SER A 77 11.91 -23.98 5.31
N GLY A 78 11.55 -23.63 6.56
CA GLY A 78 10.89 -22.37 6.89
C GLY A 78 11.66 -21.08 6.57
N SER A 79 12.89 -21.18 6.06
CA SER A 79 13.69 -20.05 5.56
C SER A 79 13.76 -20.02 4.04
N THR A 80 12.95 -20.79 3.32
CA THR A 80 12.99 -20.86 1.84
C THR A 80 11.58 -21.05 1.26
N ASP A 81 10.56 -20.88 2.07
CA ASP A 81 9.19 -21.29 1.73
C ASP A 81 8.28 -20.13 1.28
N SER A 82 8.87 -18.97 0.99
CA SER A 82 8.10 -17.85 0.43
C SER A 82 8.79 -17.20 -0.77
N GLY A 83 8.00 -16.56 -1.65
CA GLY A 83 8.51 -15.89 -2.83
C GLY A 83 7.48 -14.98 -3.49
N ILE A 84 7.99 -14.06 -4.31
CA ILE A 84 7.19 -13.18 -5.16
C ILE A 84 7.38 -13.61 -6.62
N TYR A 85 6.27 -13.76 -7.32
CA TYR A 85 6.23 -14.19 -8.72
C TYR A 85 5.36 -13.27 -9.55
N VAL A 86 5.74 -13.08 -10.81
CA VAL A 86 4.89 -12.46 -11.83
C VAL A 86 4.37 -13.53 -12.76
N ARG A 87 3.06 -13.60 -12.91
CA ARG A 87 2.41 -14.30 -14.01
C ARG A 87 2.31 -13.35 -15.19
N ASN A 88 2.88 -13.73 -16.32
CA ASN A 88 2.79 -12.99 -17.55
C ASN A 88 1.45 -13.24 -18.26
N ALA A 89 1.11 -12.39 -19.23
CA ALA A 89 -0.11 -12.53 -20.04
C ALA A 89 -0.22 -13.87 -20.77
N ASP A 90 0.92 -14.46 -21.16
CA ASP A 90 0.99 -15.77 -21.81
C ASP A 90 0.79 -16.96 -20.85
N GLY A 91 0.63 -16.68 -19.56
CA GLY A 91 0.45 -17.67 -18.50
C GLY A 91 1.75 -18.20 -17.89
N SER A 92 2.91 -17.83 -18.41
CA SER A 92 4.20 -18.18 -17.81
C SER A 92 4.44 -17.44 -16.49
N TYR A 93 5.31 -18.00 -15.64
CA TYR A 93 5.68 -17.40 -14.37
C TYR A 93 7.15 -17.00 -14.37
N ARG A 94 7.42 -15.81 -13.83
CA ARG A 94 8.76 -15.29 -13.56
C ARG A 94 8.95 -15.16 -12.05
N GLU A 95 10.04 -15.72 -11.52
CA GLU A 95 10.46 -15.43 -10.15
C GLU A 95 10.99 -14.01 -10.08
N VAL A 96 10.49 -13.23 -9.12
CA VAL A 96 11.01 -11.91 -8.77
C VAL A 96 12.07 -12.05 -7.69
N VAL A 97 11.65 -12.62 -6.57
CA VAL A 97 12.52 -12.87 -5.42
C VAL A 97 11.99 -14.07 -4.64
N ARG A 98 12.90 -14.81 -4.03
CA ARG A 98 12.60 -15.91 -3.12
C ARG A 98 13.40 -15.76 -1.84
N GLU A 99 12.78 -16.13 -0.73
CA GLU A 99 13.42 -16.19 0.58
C GLU A 99 14.64 -17.12 0.52
N ALA A 100 15.77 -16.69 1.10
CA ALA A 100 17.04 -17.40 1.37
C ALA A 100 17.34 -18.64 0.52
N GLY A 101 17.14 -18.60 -0.78
CA GLY A 101 17.12 -19.79 -1.61
C GLY A 101 18.25 -19.95 -2.62
N GLY A 102 19.44 -19.40 -2.41
CA GLY A 102 20.62 -19.76 -3.21
C GLY A 102 20.82 -18.97 -4.51
N SER A 103 20.47 -17.73 -4.54
CA SER A 103 20.99 -16.73 -5.46
C SER A 103 21.60 -15.57 -4.65
N ALA A 104 22.20 -14.59 -5.31
CA ALA A 104 22.82 -13.42 -4.68
C ALA A 104 21.89 -12.57 -3.77
N ARG A 105 20.75 -13.11 -3.37
CA ARG A 105 19.69 -12.52 -2.57
C ARG A 105 19.57 -13.08 -1.15
N ASP A 106 20.66 -13.63 -0.61
CA ASP A 106 20.76 -14.29 0.71
C ASP A 106 20.38 -13.42 1.91
N PHE A 107 19.88 -12.21 1.69
CA PHE A 107 19.55 -11.27 2.73
C PHE A 107 18.06 -10.92 2.82
N ILE A 108 17.20 -11.51 2.01
CA ILE A 108 15.75 -11.31 2.12
C ILE A 108 15.16 -12.45 2.94
N ASP A 109 14.53 -12.09 4.05
CA ASP A 109 13.88 -12.97 4.99
C ASP A 109 12.39 -12.68 4.96
N ASP A 110 11.56 -13.72 5.15
CA ASP A 110 10.11 -13.67 5.30
C ASP A 110 9.38 -12.71 4.31
N LEU A 111 9.07 -13.23 3.15
CA LEU A 111 8.25 -12.53 2.15
C LEU A 111 6.73 -12.68 2.37
N ASN A 112 6.30 -13.35 3.44
CA ASN A 112 4.89 -13.58 3.71
C ASN A 112 4.10 -12.29 4.03
N SER A 113 4.79 -11.22 4.41
CA SER A 113 4.21 -9.89 4.62
C SER A 113 4.58 -8.88 3.54
N ALA A 114 5.30 -9.30 2.50
CA ALA A 114 5.63 -8.44 1.38
C ALA A 114 4.36 -8.06 0.61
N ARG A 115 4.23 -6.79 0.30
CA ARG A 115 3.17 -6.24 -0.54
C ARG A 115 3.74 -5.89 -1.90
N PRO A 116 3.78 -6.84 -2.83
CA PRO A 116 4.29 -6.54 -4.15
C PRO A 116 3.35 -5.58 -4.88
N LYS A 117 3.94 -4.65 -5.60
CA LYS A 117 3.28 -3.72 -6.50
C LYS A 117 3.86 -3.91 -7.88
N LEU A 118 2.99 -3.81 -8.90
CA LEU A 118 3.35 -4.04 -10.28
C LEU A 118 3.05 -2.81 -11.13
N THR A 119 4.06 -2.29 -11.80
CA THR A 119 3.88 -1.16 -12.71
C THR A 119 3.39 -1.59 -14.08
N ASP A 120 2.94 -0.64 -14.88
CA ASP A 120 2.53 -0.89 -16.27
C ASP A 120 3.70 -1.34 -17.14
N ASN A 121 4.94 -1.03 -16.76
CA ASN A 121 6.16 -1.47 -17.43
C ASN A 121 6.59 -2.91 -17.04
N GLY A 122 5.91 -3.51 -16.05
CA GLY A 122 6.21 -4.87 -15.58
C GLY A 122 7.29 -4.91 -14.51
N GLU A 123 7.72 -3.77 -13.97
CA GLU A 123 8.60 -3.71 -12.82
C GLU A 123 7.86 -4.06 -11.53
N VAL A 124 8.56 -4.70 -10.61
CA VAL A 124 8.00 -5.12 -9.33
C VAL A 124 8.69 -4.40 -8.20
N PHE A 125 7.89 -3.73 -7.39
CA PHE A 125 8.32 -3.13 -6.13
C PHE A 125 7.76 -3.96 -4.98
N TYR A 126 8.57 -4.15 -3.93
CA TYR A 126 8.15 -4.94 -2.79
C TYR A 126 8.82 -4.47 -1.49
N PHE A 127 8.12 -4.70 -0.39
CA PHE A 127 8.62 -4.45 0.94
C PHE A 127 9.11 -5.76 1.54
N ALA A 128 10.34 -5.79 2.05
CA ALA A 128 10.87 -6.99 2.66
C ALA A 128 11.76 -6.69 3.87
N PRO A 129 11.75 -7.55 4.89
CA PRO A 129 12.76 -7.56 5.91
C PRO A 129 14.07 -8.12 5.34
N ARG A 130 15.18 -7.68 5.91
CA ARG A 130 16.50 -8.20 5.58
C ARG A 130 16.96 -9.18 6.66
N ALA A 131 17.43 -10.36 6.28
CA ALA A 131 18.04 -11.34 7.16
C ALA A 131 19.44 -10.88 7.63
N VAL A 132 19.50 -9.85 8.47
CA VAL A 132 20.73 -9.46 9.18
C VAL A 132 20.45 -9.59 10.65
N SER A 133 21.26 -10.44 11.33
CA SER A 133 21.12 -10.65 12.76
C SER A 133 21.16 -9.33 13.53
N GLY A 134 20.08 -8.99 14.22
CA GLY A 134 20.03 -8.00 15.26
C GLY A 134 19.27 -6.72 15.02
N ALA A 135 18.85 -6.38 13.79
CA ALA A 135 17.98 -5.24 13.54
C ALA A 135 16.94 -5.61 12.49
N ALA A 136 15.71 -5.18 12.70
CA ALA A 136 14.63 -5.32 11.72
C ALA A 136 14.86 -4.35 10.55
N ASN A 137 15.93 -4.54 9.79
CA ASN A 137 16.25 -3.78 8.59
C ASN A 137 15.19 -4.11 7.53
N ARG A 138 14.12 -3.36 7.50
CA ARG A 138 13.08 -3.43 6.49
C ARG A 138 13.39 -2.44 5.38
N GLY A 139 12.99 -2.75 4.16
CA GLY A 139 13.23 -1.87 3.03
C GLY A 139 12.25 -2.07 1.91
N ILE A 140 12.22 -1.07 1.02
CA ILE A 140 11.51 -1.10 -0.26
C ILE A 140 12.54 -1.36 -1.35
N TYR A 141 12.26 -2.32 -2.19
CA TYR A 141 13.12 -2.79 -3.26
C TYR A 141 12.37 -2.81 -4.58
N ASN A 142 13.12 -2.60 -5.66
CA ASN A 142 12.67 -2.80 -7.03
C ASN A 142 13.46 -3.94 -7.65
N ASP A 143 12.79 -4.85 -8.36
CA ASP A 143 13.43 -5.82 -9.24
C ASP A 143 13.18 -5.43 -10.68
N SER A 144 14.15 -4.76 -11.29
CA SER A 144 14.07 -4.40 -12.69
C SER A 144 14.15 -5.65 -13.57
N LEU A 145 12.98 -6.13 -14.01
CA LEU A 145 12.81 -7.12 -15.06
C LEU A 145 13.43 -8.51 -14.84
N GLY A 146 13.69 -8.89 -13.57
CA GLY A 146 14.03 -10.29 -13.26
C GLY A 146 15.42 -10.74 -13.64
N ASN A 147 16.36 -9.84 -13.82
CA ASN A 147 17.77 -10.17 -14.07
C ASN A 147 18.56 -10.52 -12.80
N GLY A 148 17.90 -10.44 -11.63
CA GLY A 148 18.53 -10.70 -10.35
C GLY A 148 19.16 -9.47 -9.72
N ASP A 149 19.24 -8.36 -10.41
CA ASP A 149 19.67 -7.09 -9.88
C ASP A 149 18.47 -6.36 -9.28
N PHE A 150 18.56 -5.96 -8.03
CA PHE A 150 17.52 -5.16 -7.40
C PHE A 150 18.09 -3.81 -6.99
N THR A 151 17.25 -2.79 -7.12
CA THR A 151 17.54 -1.46 -6.61
C THR A 151 16.88 -1.31 -5.25
N ARG A 152 17.64 -0.87 -4.27
CA ARG A 152 17.09 -0.48 -2.98
C ARG A 152 16.65 0.96 -3.05
N ILE A 153 15.35 1.19 -2.81
CA ILE A 153 14.74 2.51 -2.78
C ILE A 153 15.00 3.18 -1.43
N SER A 154 14.60 2.50 -0.36
CA SER A 154 14.81 2.98 1.00
C SER A 154 14.88 1.81 1.98
N ARG A 155 15.50 2.00 3.12
CA ARG A 155 15.50 1.05 4.24
C ARG A 155 15.45 1.79 5.57
N SER A 156 15.04 1.10 6.63
CA SER A 156 15.24 1.58 8.00
C SER A 156 16.73 1.78 8.31
N GLU A 157 17.03 2.72 9.19
CA GLU A 157 18.38 3.12 9.59
C GLU A 157 19.25 3.60 8.38
N GLN A 158 18.64 4.41 7.52
CA GLN A 158 19.31 4.99 6.36
C GLN A 158 19.14 6.50 6.32
N THR A 159 20.21 7.22 5.99
CA THR A 159 20.12 8.62 5.60
C THR A 159 19.89 8.72 4.09
N LEU A 160 18.84 9.41 3.69
CA LEU A 160 18.52 9.72 2.31
C LEU A 160 19.00 11.13 1.98
N LEU A 161 19.51 11.32 0.78
CA LEU A 161 19.76 12.64 0.21
C LEU A 161 18.48 13.06 -0.54
N LEU A 162 17.90 14.17 -0.12
CA LEU A 162 16.72 14.74 -0.78
C LEU A 162 17.14 15.58 -2.00
N ASP A 163 16.18 15.89 -2.86
CA ASP A 163 16.39 16.66 -4.09
C ASP A 163 16.86 18.11 -3.85
N ASP A 164 16.47 18.69 -2.70
CA ASP A 164 16.94 20.01 -2.26
C ASP A 164 18.36 20.00 -1.67
N GLY A 165 19.00 18.84 -1.61
CA GLY A 165 20.33 18.63 -1.05
C GLY A 165 20.38 18.42 0.46
N SER A 166 19.23 18.44 1.14
CA SER A 166 19.15 18.13 2.57
C SER A 166 19.23 16.63 2.82
N LEU A 167 19.45 16.25 4.08
CA LEU A 167 19.53 14.86 4.51
C LEU A 167 18.32 14.50 5.37
N PHE A 168 17.73 13.35 5.11
CA PHE A 168 16.62 12.81 5.89
C PHE A 168 17.00 11.43 6.49
N GLU A 169 16.89 11.29 7.80
CA GLU A 169 17.19 10.03 8.49
C GLU A 169 15.93 9.19 8.65
N VAL A 170 15.89 8.06 7.95
CA VAL A 170 14.80 7.08 8.05
C VAL A 170 15.11 6.08 9.14
N THR A 171 14.32 6.04 10.22
CA THR A 171 14.44 5.01 11.27
C THR A 171 13.53 3.82 11.04
N GLY A 172 12.42 4.00 10.34
CA GLY A 172 11.45 2.95 10.08
C GLY A 172 10.40 3.34 9.06
N PHE A 173 9.46 2.44 8.86
CA PHE A 173 8.33 2.64 7.94
C PHE A 173 7.02 2.62 8.71
N ILE A 174 6.20 3.64 8.54
CA ILE A 174 4.91 3.80 9.21
C ILE A 174 3.90 2.82 8.61
N GLY A 175 3.64 1.71 9.31
CA GLY A 175 2.70 0.68 8.84
C GLY A 175 3.33 -0.48 8.09
N GLY A 176 4.66 -0.57 8.09
CA GLY A 176 5.38 -1.69 7.48
C GLY A 176 5.11 -1.81 5.99
N ALA A 177 4.70 -2.97 5.50
CA ALA A 177 4.41 -3.21 4.09
C ALA A 177 3.27 -2.34 3.51
N ASN A 178 2.42 -1.73 4.36
CA ASN A 178 1.37 -0.78 3.95
C ASN A 178 1.86 0.66 3.81
N SER A 179 3.14 0.89 4.05
CA SER A 179 3.73 2.22 4.05
C SER A 179 4.08 2.74 2.67
N PHE A 180 3.93 1.96 1.62
CA PHE A 180 4.31 2.39 0.28
C PHE A 180 3.25 2.06 -0.77
N ASP A 181 3.28 2.84 -1.84
CA ASP A 181 2.54 2.58 -3.08
C ASP A 181 3.33 3.08 -4.29
N VAL A 182 2.99 2.60 -5.49
CA VAL A 182 3.79 2.81 -6.70
C VAL A 182 2.94 3.48 -7.77
N GLY A 183 3.47 4.54 -8.36
CA GLY A 183 2.90 5.20 -9.52
C GLY A 183 3.13 4.41 -10.80
N ALA A 184 2.31 4.65 -11.81
CA ALA A 184 2.45 3.98 -13.12
C ALA A 184 3.71 4.38 -13.90
N ASP A 185 4.45 5.38 -13.44
CA ASP A 185 5.72 5.88 -13.95
C ASP A 185 6.94 5.39 -13.14
N ASP A 186 6.77 4.28 -12.40
CA ASP A 186 7.79 3.66 -11.56
C ASP A 186 8.25 4.55 -10.38
N SER A 187 7.55 5.65 -10.09
CA SER A 187 7.76 6.43 -8.88
C SER A 187 7.16 5.74 -7.66
N VAL A 188 7.75 5.95 -6.48
CA VAL A 188 7.35 5.29 -5.23
C VAL A 188 7.10 6.30 -4.14
N ALA A 189 5.88 6.32 -3.61
CA ALA A 189 5.55 7.07 -2.39
C ALA A 189 5.67 6.15 -1.17
N PHE A 190 6.19 6.67 -0.05
CA PHE A 190 6.33 5.89 1.17
C PHE A 190 6.33 6.75 2.44
N LEU A 191 5.73 6.19 3.50
CA LEU A 191 5.61 6.81 4.82
C LEU A 191 6.73 6.33 5.74
N VAL A 192 7.46 7.25 6.33
CA VAL A 192 8.64 6.96 7.16
C VAL A 192 8.62 7.67 8.50
N ASN A 193 9.20 7.00 9.50
CA ASN A 193 9.56 7.63 10.75
C ASN A 193 10.93 8.31 10.63
N SER A 194 11.04 9.50 11.18
CA SER A 194 12.31 10.21 11.33
C SER A 194 13.12 9.71 12.52
N GLY A 195 14.45 9.81 12.43
CA GLY A 195 15.38 9.43 13.49
C GLY A 195 15.93 10.56 14.32
N THR A 196 15.69 11.78 13.94
CA THR A 196 16.23 12.95 14.59
C THR A 196 15.13 13.73 15.34
N LEU A 197 15.48 14.33 16.47
CA LEU A 197 14.55 15.17 17.24
C LEU A 197 14.10 16.44 16.48
N ASP A 198 14.82 16.78 15.42
CA ASP A 198 14.59 17.98 14.60
C ASP A 198 13.89 17.67 13.27
N GLN A 199 13.57 16.40 13.01
CA GLN A 199 12.85 15.97 11.81
C GLN A 199 11.62 15.19 12.21
N GLU A 200 10.49 15.60 11.69
CA GLU A 200 9.21 14.94 11.88
C GLU A 200 8.99 13.80 10.87
N ASP A 201 8.07 12.91 11.18
CA ASP A 201 7.65 11.84 10.27
C ASP A 201 7.16 12.40 8.94
N ALA A 202 7.39 11.67 7.84
CA ALA A 202 7.17 12.21 6.51
C ALA A 202 6.56 11.21 5.51
N LEU A 203 5.91 11.78 4.50
CA LEU A 203 5.60 11.15 3.23
C LEU A 203 6.67 11.57 2.23
N LEU A 204 7.45 10.60 1.75
CA LEU A 204 8.49 10.79 0.76
C LEU A 204 8.06 10.20 -0.59
N VAL A 205 8.55 10.79 -1.67
CA VAL A 205 8.38 10.23 -3.03
C VAL A 205 9.76 10.09 -3.68
N TRP A 206 10.05 8.86 -4.07
CA TRP A 206 11.23 8.51 -4.85
C TRP A 206 10.87 8.42 -6.32
N THR A 207 11.71 8.96 -7.17
CA THR A 207 11.59 8.92 -8.62
C THR A 207 12.90 8.51 -9.26
N ASN A 208 12.84 7.87 -10.42
CA ASN A 208 14.01 7.52 -11.20
C ASN A 208 13.73 7.79 -12.68
N ASP A 209 14.48 8.70 -13.26
CA ASP A 209 14.37 9.06 -14.68
C ASP A 209 15.25 8.21 -15.62
N GLY A 210 15.85 7.15 -15.07
CA GLY A 210 16.78 6.27 -15.80
C GLY A 210 18.24 6.76 -15.79
N THR A 211 18.51 7.99 -15.36
CA THR A 211 19.85 8.57 -15.22
C THR A 211 20.21 8.88 -13.78
N SER A 212 19.24 9.30 -13.01
CA SER A 212 19.38 9.64 -11.59
C SER A 212 18.11 9.28 -10.83
N ALA A 213 18.28 8.93 -9.56
CA ALA A 213 17.18 8.77 -8.62
C ALA A 213 17.17 9.97 -7.66
N THR A 214 15.99 10.51 -7.41
CA THR A 214 15.75 11.62 -6.48
C THR A 214 14.68 11.25 -5.47
N THR A 215 14.71 11.91 -4.31
CA THR A 215 13.68 11.74 -3.27
C THR A 215 13.20 13.11 -2.81
N GLU A 216 11.90 13.34 -2.85
CA GLU A 216 11.25 14.57 -2.45
C GLU A 216 10.39 14.35 -1.19
N VAL A 217 10.20 15.39 -0.39
CA VAL A 217 9.22 15.42 0.70
C VAL A 217 7.90 15.95 0.14
N PHE A 218 6.86 15.12 0.16
CA PHE A 218 5.51 15.53 -0.23
C PHE A 218 4.71 16.08 0.95
N PHE A 219 4.98 15.58 2.13
CA PHE A 219 4.38 16.04 3.38
C PHE A 219 5.30 15.69 4.55
N GLN A 220 5.41 16.58 5.51
CA GLN A 220 6.06 16.35 6.78
C GLN A 220 5.11 16.77 7.91
N GLU A 221 5.12 16.08 9.04
CA GLU A 221 4.36 16.51 10.21
C GLU A 221 4.74 17.95 10.58
N GLY A 222 3.72 18.77 10.84
CA GLY A 222 3.91 20.22 11.01
C GLY A 222 3.68 21.07 9.76
N ASP A 223 3.62 20.45 8.56
CA ASP A 223 3.29 21.18 7.34
C ASP A 223 1.83 21.69 7.35
N PRO A 224 1.54 22.81 6.69
CA PRO A 224 0.19 23.35 6.62
C PRO A 224 -0.77 22.41 5.89
N VAL A 225 -1.89 22.07 6.54
CA VAL A 225 -2.96 21.27 5.95
C VAL A 225 -4.22 22.09 5.77
N ARG A 226 -4.65 22.29 4.53
CA ARG A 226 -5.90 23.00 4.25
C ARG A 226 -7.10 22.23 4.77
N GLY A 227 -7.91 22.90 5.56
CA GLY A 227 -9.11 22.32 6.19
C GLY A 227 -8.90 21.91 7.64
N LEU A 228 -7.68 22.05 8.18
CA LEU A 228 -7.41 21.97 9.60
C LEU A 228 -7.04 23.35 10.16
N PRO A 229 -7.52 23.71 11.36
CA PRO A 229 -7.21 24.98 11.99
C PRO A 229 -5.77 25.05 12.51
N ASP A 230 -5.18 23.89 12.85
CA ASP A 230 -3.82 23.74 13.35
C ASP A 230 -3.16 22.52 12.69
N ALA A 231 -2.12 22.78 11.90
CA ALA A 231 -1.39 21.76 11.17
C ALA A 231 -0.40 20.98 12.06
N SER A 232 0.00 21.54 13.19
CA SER A 232 0.92 20.89 14.12
C SER A 232 0.28 19.68 14.83
N SER A 233 -1.01 19.46 14.63
CA SER A 233 -1.75 18.33 15.22
C SER A 233 -1.88 17.11 14.32
N VAL A 234 -1.25 17.09 13.14
CA VAL A 234 -1.32 15.94 12.24
C VAL A 234 -0.21 14.94 12.57
N GLU A 235 -0.59 13.70 12.81
CA GLU A 235 0.30 12.59 13.08
C GLU A 235 0.16 11.50 12.00
N LEU A 236 1.27 11.08 11.40
CA LEU A 236 1.33 10.00 10.43
C LEU A 236 1.34 8.61 11.08
N ALA A 237 1.92 8.50 12.25
CA ALA A 237 2.04 7.26 13.01
C ALA A 237 0.71 6.82 13.63
N VAL A 238 -0.25 6.43 12.80
CA VAL A 238 -1.57 5.97 13.25
C VAL A 238 -1.57 4.46 13.46
N ASN A 239 -2.06 4.02 14.61
CA ASN A 239 -2.24 2.60 14.87
C ASN A 239 -3.50 2.07 14.16
N LEU A 240 -3.35 1.73 12.89
CA LEU A 240 -4.40 1.14 12.06
C LEU A 240 -4.19 -0.39 11.99
N GLY A 241 -5.28 -1.12 11.81
CA GLY A 241 -5.21 -2.56 11.59
C GLY A 241 -4.32 -2.93 10.38
N SER A 242 -3.75 -4.12 10.40
CA SER A 242 -2.78 -4.60 9.39
C SER A 242 -3.29 -4.61 7.94
N ASN A 243 -4.60 -4.64 7.74
CA ASN A 243 -5.22 -4.73 6.41
C ASN A 243 -5.80 -3.40 5.90
N THR A 244 -5.45 -2.30 6.57
CA THR A 244 -5.99 -0.99 6.21
C THR A 244 -5.08 -0.29 5.21
N THR A 245 -5.62 0.19 4.09
CA THR A 245 -4.89 1.04 3.14
C THR A 245 -4.41 2.29 3.84
N ARG A 246 -3.10 2.54 3.82
CA ARG A 246 -2.49 3.71 4.46
C ARG A 246 -2.10 4.77 3.46
N LEU A 247 -1.73 4.36 2.27
CA LEU A 247 -1.19 5.20 1.22
C LEU A 247 -1.74 4.72 -0.13
N ALA A 248 -2.11 5.66 -0.97
CA ALA A 248 -2.41 5.45 -2.38
C ALA A 248 -1.73 6.56 -3.18
N PHE A 249 -1.05 6.20 -4.24
CA PHE A 249 -0.22 7.10 -5.02
C PHE A 249 -0.49 6.99 -6.52
N SER A 250 -0.38 8.09 -7.23
CA SER A 250 -0.54 8.13 -8.68
C SER A 250 0.47 9.08 -9.32
N ARG A 251 1.36 8.54 -10.13
CA ARG A 251 2.22 9.21 -11.13
C ARG A 251 2.72 10.60 -10.70
N GLN A 252 3.70 10.71 -9.83
CA GLN A 252 4.36 12.00 -9.49
C GLN A 252 3.41 13.21 -9.25
N SER A 253 2.10 12.94 -9.00
CA SER A 253 1.13 14.02 -8.91
C SER A 253 0.52 14.15 -7.53
N TRP A 254 -0.23 13.15 -7.08
CA TRP A 254 -0.90 13.17 -5.79
C TRP A 254 -0.70 11.89 -5.02
N ALA A 255 -0.46 12.04 -3.73
CA ALA A 255 -0.49 10.95 -2.76
C ALA A 255 -1.64 11.18 -1.79
N ALA A 256 -2.48 10.16 -1.60
CA ALA A 256 -3.49 10.13 -0.57
C ALA A 256 -3.03 9.22 0.57
N PHE A 257 -3.15 9.67 1.81
CA PHE A 257 -2.63 8.93 2.97
C PHE A 257 -3.47 9.13 4.22
N ARG A 258 -3.41 8.16 5.11
CA ARG A 258 -4.05 8.25 6.42
C ARG A 258 -3.15 8.92 7.42
N ALA A 259 -3.76 9.78 8.23
CA ALA A 259 -3.18 10.43 9.37
C ALA A 259 -4.20 10.46 10.53
N SER A 260 -3.84 11.04 11.65
CA SER A 260 -4.78 11.41 12.72
C SER A 260 -4.65 12.87 13.08
N ASP A 261 -5.73 13.47 13.55
CA ASP A 261 -5.62 14.69 14.32
C ASP A 261 -5.26 14.33 15.76
N GLU A 262 -4.24 14.96 16.26
CA GLU A 262 -3.62 14.54 17.52
C GLU A 262 -4.21 15.16 18.76
N ALA A 263 -5.19 16.02 18.65
CA ALA A 263 -5.64 16.87 19.75
C ALA A 263 -5.79 16.15 21.12
N ASP A 264 -6.08 14.84 21.10
CA ASP A 264 -6.05 13.99 22.30
C ASP A 264 -5.95 12.52 21.87
N ILE A 265 -5.00 11.77 22.42
CA ILE A 265 -4.81 10.33 22.11
C ILE A 265 -6.07 9.50 22.36
N ASN A 266 -6.94 9.92 23.28
CA ASN A 266 -8.20 9.26 23.59
C ASN A 266 -9.34 9.68 22.64
N ASN A 267 -9.17 10.76 21.88
CA ASN A 267 -10.15 11.36 20.98
C ASN A 267 -9.61 11.52 19.56
N ARG A 268 -8.52 10.85 19.23
CA ARG A 268 -7.93 10.89 17.87
C ARG A 268 -8.99 10.60 16.84
N LYS A 269 -9.08 11.46 15.82
CA LYS A 269 -9.92 11.26 14.65
C LYS A 269 -9.05 10.90 13.48
N SER A 270 -9.46 9.86 12.74
CA SER A 270 -8.76 9.52 11.51
C SER A 270 -9.00 10.59 10.46
N LEU A 271 -7.93 10.91 9.75
CA LEU A 271 -7.90 11.81 8.62
C LEU A 271 -7.56 11.04 7.34
N LEU A 272 -8.17 11.40 6.25
CA LEU A 272 -7.68 11.13 4.91
C LEU A 272 -7.18 12.43 4.33
N LEU A 273 -5.90 12.49 4.06
CA LEU A 273 -5.21 13.63 3.47
C LEU A 273 -4.81 13.33 2.03
N ALA A 274 -4.67 14.37 1.22
CA ALA A 274 -4.02 14.27 -0.07
C ALA A 274 -3.00 15.39 -0.22
N SER A 275 -1.79 15.04 -0.69
CA SER A 275 -0.68 15.94 -0.91
C SER A 275 -0.20 15.90 -2.35
N SER A 276 0.22 17.05 -2.88
CA SER A 276 0.80 17.22 -4.22
C SER A 276 2.30 17.49 -4.16
N PRO A 277 3.04 17.35 -5.27
CA PRO A 277 4.47 17.66 -5.34
C PRO A 277 4.83 19.08 -4.92
N SER A 278 3.87 20.02 -5.05
CA SER A 278 4.06 21.41 -4.61
C SER A 278 3.96 21.62 -3.10
N GLY A 279 3.86 20.55 -2.30
CA GLY A 279 3.65 20.63 -0.86
C GLY A 279 2.24 21.08 -0.44
N TYR A 280 1.29 21.13 -1.40
CA TYR A 280 -0.09 21.48 -1.07
C TYR A 280 -0.83 20.26 -0.52
N THR A 281 -1.16 20.29 0.77
CA THR A 281 -1.88 19.23 1.46
C THR A 281 -3.27 19.68 1.90
N ARG A 282 -4.27 18.82 1.76
CA ARG A 282 -5.64 19.09 2.18
C ARG A 282 -6.33 17.88 2.80
N VAL A 283 -7.32 18.14 3.65
CA VAL A 283 -8.24 17.12 4.16
C VAL A 283 -9.23 16.71 3.08
N ILE A 284 -9.36 15.41 2.87
CA ILE A 284 -10.38 14.79 2.01
C ILE A 284 -11.57 14.34 2.84
N ALA A 285 -11.30 13.68 3.97
CA ALA A 285 -12.31 13.25 4.93
C ALA A 285 -11.73 13.25 6.34
N ARG A 286 -12.59 13.48 7.33
CA ARG A 286 -12.24 13.44 8.76
C ARG A 286 -13.36 12.78 9.54
N GLU A 287 -13.04 11.81 10.37
CA GLU A 287 -13.99 11.21 11.30
C GLU A 287 -14.58 12.27 12.26
N GLY A 288 -15.87 12.17 12.50
CA GLY A 288 -16.61 13.13 13.30
C GLY A 288 -17.00 14.42 12.55
N GLN A 289 -16.67 14.56 11.26
CA GLN A 289 -17.02 15.72 10.46
C GLN A 289 -18.22 15.44 9.54
N GLN A 290 -19.07 16.42 9.35
CA GLN A 290 -20.14 16.41 8.36
C GLN A 290 -19.54 16.32 6.96
N PHE A 291 -20.09 15.43 6.14
CA PHE A 291 -19.66 15.23 4.75
C PHE A 291 -20.81 15.57 3.79
N ALA A 292 -20.54 16.48 2.87
CA ALA A 292 -21.51 16.88 1.87
C ALA A 292 -20.83 16.97 0.48
N VAL A 293 -21.55 16.50 -0.55
CA VAL A 293 -21.10 16.58 -1.96
C VAL A 293 -22.26 17.13 -2.77
N ASP A 294 -22.00 18.11 -3.61
CA ASP A 294 -22.98 18.74 -4.50
C ASP A 294 -24.28 19.19 -3.79
N GLY A 295 -24.14 19.68 -2.56
CA GLY A 295 -25.24 20.13 -1.73
C GLY A 295 -26.05 19.03 -1.06
N VAL A 296 -25.70 17.77 -1.29
CA VAL A 296 -26.29 16.61 -0.59
C VAL A 296 -25.47 16.32 0.66
N ASN A 297 -26.15 16.34 1.82
CA ASN A 297 -25.54 15.96 3.09
C ASN A 297 -25.66 14.45 3.30
N TYR A 298 -24.53 13.78 3.51
CA TYR A 298 -24.45 12.33 3.74
C TYR A 298 -24.37 11.96 5.22
N GLY A 299 -24.26 12.93 6.11
CA GLY A 299 -24.12 12.72 7.55
C GLY A 299 -22.70 12.90 8.07
N VAL A 300 -22.44 12.39 9.26
CA VAL A 300 -21.14 12.45 9.92
C VAL A 300 -20.29 11.25 9.52
N VAL A 301 -19.05 11.47 9.09
CA VAL A 301 -18.11 10.39 8.80
C VAL A 301 -17.78 9.66 10.08
N THR A 302 -18.07 8.38 10.15
CA THR A 302 -17.74 7.51 11.31
C THR A 302 -16.51 6.65 11.05
N GLU A 303 -16.22 6.37 9.78
CA GLU A 303 -15.05 5.56 9.41
C GLU A 303 -14.63 5.83 7.97
N ILE A 304 -13.33 5.93 7.75
CA ILE A 304 -12.71 5.91 6.43
C ILE A 304 -12.40 4.44 6.13
N LEU A 305 -13.20 3.81 5.25
CA LEU A 305 -13.08 2.37 4.98
C LEU A 305 -11.88 2.06 4.11
N ASP A 306 -11.83 2.68 2.92
CA ASP A 306 -10.78 2.43 1.94
C ASP A 306 -10.65 3.61 0.96
N PHE A 307 -9.52 3.68 0.25
CA PHE A 307 -9.30 4.66 -0.80
C PHE A 307 -8.26 4.17 -1.79
N LYS A 308 -8.37 4.64 -3.03
CA LYS A 308 -7.46 4.30 -4.12
C LYS A 308 -7.35 5.48 -5.09
N MET A 309 -6.16 5.71 -5.63
CA MET A 309 -6.01 6.62 -6.77
C MET A 309 -6.57 5.94 -8.02
N ALA A 310 -7.43 6.66 -8.75
CA ALA A 310 -8.06 6.20 -9.99
C ALA A 310 -7.40 6.82 -11.23
N ALA A 311 -6.85 8.03 -11.06
CA ALA A 311 -6.12 8.78 -12.09
C ALA A 311 -5.15 9.75 -11.39
N PRO A 312 -4.26 10.44 -12.11
CA PRO A 312 -3.25 11.33 -11.50
C PRO A 312 -3.78 12.37 -10.50
N ALA A 313 -4.97 12.90 -10.74
CA ALA A 313 -5.61 13.87 -9.84
C ALA A 313 -7.02 13.42 -9.42
N GLU A 314 -7.24 12.12 -9.31
CA GLU A 314 -8.56 11.57 -9.01
C GLU A 314 -8.44 10.37 -8.10
N MET A 315 -9.28 10.34 -7.08
CA MET A 315 -9.34 9.21 -6.16
C MET A 315 -10.78 8.72 -5.95
N ILE A 316 -10.89 7.46 -5.60
CA ILE A 316 -12.12 6.84 -5.10
C ILE A 316 -11.96 6.64 -3.61
N VAL A 317 -12.97 7.06 -2.85
CA VAL A 317 -13.00 6.96 -1.38
C VAL A 317 -14.25 6.23 -0.95
N SER A 318 -14.10 5.27 -0.06
CA SER A 318 -15.19 4.56 0.62
C SER A 318 -15.29 5.04 2.06
N LEU A 319 -16.43 5.57 2.44
CA LEU A 319 -16.71 6.13 3.75
C LEU A 319 -17.93 5.48 4.38
N ARG A 320 -17.95 5.39 5.71
CA ARG A 320 -19.12 5.04 6.50
C ARG A 320 -19.67 6.28 7.19
N PHE A 321 -20.97 6.38 7.28
CA PHE A 321 -21.67 7.54 7.83
C PHE A 321 -22.63 7.14 8.94
N ASP A 322 -22.87 8.11 9.81
CA ASP A 322 -23.97 8.17 10.74
C ASP A 322 -24.88 9.32 10.30
N GLU A 323 -26.11 9.03 9.91
CA GLU A 323 -27.02 10.02 9.33
C GLU A 323 -27.57 11.00 10.37
N ASP A 324 -27.82 10.51 11.58
CA ASP A 324 -28.38 11.33 12.67
C ASP A 324 -27.32 11.88 13.64
N GLY A 325 -26.07 11.41 13.54
CA GLY A 325 -24.97 11.84 14.41
C GLY A 325 -25.12 11.36 15.86
N ILE A 326 -25.96 10.37 16.13
CA ILE A 326 -26.34 9.93 17.49
C ILE A 326 -25.60 8.62 17.87
N SER A 327 -24.50 8.27 17.19
CA SER A 327 -23.73 7.07 17.54
C SER A 327 -22.92 7.26 18.85
N GLY A 328 -22.77 6.16 19.60
CA GLY A 328 -21.99 6.11 20.83
C GLY A 328 -22.80 5.92 22.09
N LEU A 329 -22.14 6.12 23.25
CA LEU A 329 -22.78 6.02 24.54
C LEU A 329 -23.68 7.25 24.78
N GLN A 330 -24.99 7.01 24.93
CA GLN A 330 -25.97 8.04 25.18
C GLN A 330 -25.99 8.43 26.67
N PRO A 331 -26.52 9.63 27.04
CA PRO A 331 -26.60 10.05 28.43
C PRO A 331 -27.42 9.13 29.35
N ASP A 332 -28.31 8.32 28.78
CA ASP A 332 -29.11 7.32 29.50
C ASP A 332 -28.38 5.98 29.69
N GLY A 333 -27.11 5.88 29.26
CA GLY A 333 -26.30 4.67 29.34
C GLY A 333 -26.55 3.67 28.23
N SER A 334 -27.44 3.94 27.26
CA SER A 334 -27.59 3.12 26.08
C SER A 334 -26.47 3.35 25.08
N PHE A 335 -26.12 2.33 24.30
CA PHE A 335 -25.19 2.45 23.18
C PHE A 335 -25.99 2.40 21.86
N VAL A 336 -25.91 3.47 21.09
CA VAL A 336 -26.44 3.53 19.73
C VAL A 336 -25.28 3.32 18.77
N GLY A 337 -25.36 2.25 17.99
CA GLY A 337 -24.41 2.00 16.91
C GLY A 337 -24.62 2.98 15.75
N PRO A 338 -23.61 3.28 14.94
CA PRO A 338 -23.79 4.07 13.73
C PRO A 338 -24.76 3.39 12.78
N ASP A 339 -25.60 4.14 12.10
CA ASP A 339 -26.60 3.65 11.12
C ASP A 339 -25.96 2.87 9.96
N GLY A 340 -24.66 3.00 9.82
CA GLY A 340 -23.84 2.12 9.02
C GLY A 340 -23.99 2.26 7.51
N LYS A 341 -24.47 3.38 7.01
CA LYS A 341 -24.50 3.59 5.56
C LYS A 341 -23.11 3.83 5.01
N ASN A 342 -22.77 3.08 3.96
CA ASN A 342 -21.53 3.23 3.24
C ASN A 342 -21.76 4.04 1.96
N GLY A 343 -20.84 4.95 1.67
CA GLY A 343 -20.82 5.70 0.42
C GLY A 343 -19.50 5.51 -0.32
N LEU A 344 -19.57 5.48 -1.65
CA LEU A 344 -18.41 5.47 -2.53
C LEU A 344 -18.39 6.80 -3.30
N PHE A 345 -17.30 7.54 -3.20
CA PHE A 345 -17.18 8.88 -3.76
C PHE A 345 -15.98 8.97 -4.68
N ARG A 346 -16.19 9.66 -5.80
CA ARG A 346 -15.11 10.11 -6.67
C ARG A 346 -14.72 11.52 -6.23
N VAL A 347 -13.44 11.72 -5.95
CA VAL A 347 -12.87 12.99 -5.52
C VAL A 347 -11.86 13.45 -6.54
N VAL A 348 -12.04 14.67 -7.08
CA VAL A 348 -11.06 15.31 -7.96
C VAL A 348 -10.13 16.15 -7.10
N LEU A 349 -8.82 15.95 -7.25
CA LEU A 349 -7.78 16.61 -6.50
C LEU A 349 -7.25 17.80 -7.31
N CYS A 350 -7.39 18.99 -6.75
CA CYS A 350 -6.96 20.23 -7.39
C CYS A 350 -6.15 21.04 -6.41
N SER A 351 -5.05 21.61 -6.87
CA SER A 351 -4.30 22.61 -6.12
C SER A 351 -4.61 24.03 -6.64
N PRO A 352 -4.30 25.09 -5.87
CA PRO A 352 -4.47 26.46 -6.34
C PRO A 352 -3.64 26.80 -7.58
N SER A 353 -2.52 26.09 -7.77
CA SER A 353 -1.62 26.23 -8.93
C SER A 353 -2.01 25.33 -10.11
N GLU A 354 -2.81 24.31 -9.86
CA GLU A 354 -3.27 23.33 -10.86
C GLU A 354 -4.80 23.25 -10.78
N PRO A 355 -5.53 24.13 -11.44
CA PRO A 355 -6.99 24.07 -11.44
C PRO A 355 -7.47 22.79 -12.13
N CYS A 356 -8.54 22.23 -11.61
CA CYS A 356 -9.18 21.02 -12.14
C CYS A 356 -9.60 21.15 -13.60
#